data_32cec91807b5a8419e9d863d9d33e954
#
_entry.id   32cec91807b5a8419e9d863d9d33e954
#
_cell.length_a   1.000
_cell.length_b   1.000
_cell.length_c   1.000
_cell.angle_alpha   90.00
_cell.angle_beta   90.00
_cell.angle_gamma   90.00
#
_symmetry.space_group_name_H-M   'P 1'
#
loop_
_entity.id
_entity.type
_entity.pdbx_description
1 polymer ?
#
loop_
_entity_poly.entity_id
_entity_poly.type
_entity_poly.pdbx_seq_one_letter_code
_entity_poly.pdbx_strand_id
1 'polypeptide(L)'
;MLTDESLEFARQHIFWFYDTDFYPKPFEFKAIWHSWEEVKKYLISTPIQQLQTTNPKVLPWLKAKGGYRVVHQLEPLDALIYTALVYICAADIEQARMVPSVACSYRISPTDSSFFALGSGFPLYRNSCELLSSRHNYVLSTDISDFYNQIYLHRIANSIEAVSTIPKIGSTIESFLMRLNNKASQGIPVGPAASVVLAEAILIDIDQFITNNHVEHARYVDDIRIFSDSLEELEEILERLVIYLHDQHRLSLSGEKTSIRTTDEFLHEELQNQYQLEKLEILNDIEAGNPYEIYEEPEDADALDDAEDNTSEDELSQTLLDALVRAKNFGYVDLAVLRAIIRRAKSQKIPDLAELILTDIAFFRPVINDVALYLDSLPSAALLRLKKLFSSLCSDRKLESLSTRVWMEWLLTRHPDLLQEPAIRKYVYSGNTIAASSAAIIQKNQAWAKQAKQNLLSLASWNRRASIYSLSALSNNEKNKFISHIMQNPTMTATDKWVCKWVKDGCPELGLVDLHDIFG
;
A
#
# COMPACT_ATOMS: atom_id res chain seq x y z
N MET A 1 -17.94 19.21 6.01
CA MET A 1 -17.38 18.09 6.82
C MET A 1 -15.87 17.98 6.62
N LEU A 2 -15.36 17.98 5.37
CA LEU A 2 -13.92 18.12 5.16
C LEU A 2 -13.47 19.51 5.64
N THR A 3 -12.38 19.53 6.39
CA THR A 3 -11.77 20.76 6.93
C THR A 3 -10.42 21.01 6.26
N ASP A 4 -9.90 22.22 6.40
CA ASP A 4 -8.55 22.54 5.92
C ASP A 4 -7.53 21.59 6.55
N GLU A 5 -7.60 21.37 7.86
CA GLU A 5 -6.76 20.47 8.63
C GLU A 5 -6.78 19.02 8.09
N SER A 6 -7.99 18.45 7.90
CA SER A 6 -8.12 17.07 7.40
C SER A 6 -7.58 16.90 5.97
N LEU A 7 -7.69 17.93 5.15
CA LEU A 7 -7.17 17.93 3.79
C LEU A 7 -5.64 18.11 3.75
N GLU A 8 -5.08 18.96 4.62
CA GLU A 8 -3.63 19.09 4.73
C GLU A 8 -2.98 17.82 5.28
N PHE A 9 -3.59 17.18 6.30
CA PHE A 9 -3.14 15.87 6.75
C PHE A 9 -3.17 14.85 5.60
N ALA A 10 -4.29 14.75 4.86
CA ALA A 10 -4.41 13.79 3.76
C ALA A 10 -3.38 14.06 2.65
N ARG A 11 -3.11 15.35 2.34
CA ARG A 11 -2.10 15.75 1.39
C ARG A 11 -0.71 15.29 1.83
N GLN A 12 -0.33 15.59 3.08
CA GLN A 12 0.96 15.24 3.66
C GLN A 12 1.13 13.73 3.72
N HIS A 13 0.12 13.01 4.23
CA HIS A 13 0.13 11.55 4.30
C HIS A 13 0.37 10.91 2.94
N ILE A 14 -0.39 11.30 1.92
CA ILE A 14 -0.25 10.76 0.57
C ILE A 14 1.06 11.22 -0.09
N PHE A 15 1.55 12.41 0.24
CA PHE A 15 2.80 12.91 -0.29
C PHE A 15 3.98 12.04 0.21
N TRP A 16 4.07 11.79 1.51
CA TRP A 16 5.19 11.09 2.13
C TRP A 16 5.07 9.56 2.05
N PHE A 17 3.91 9.00 2.38
CA PHE A 17 3.74 7.56 2.53
C PHE A 17 3.01 6.90 1.37
N TYR A 18 2.41 7.66 0.48
CA TYR A 18 1.48 7.19 -0.53
C TYR A 18 0.32 6.34 0.08
N ASP A 19 -0.71 6.11 -0.72
CA ASP A 19 -1.95 5.47 -0.25
C ASP A 19 -1.88 3.94 -0.29
N THR A 20 -0.95 3.34 -1.05
CA THR A 20 -0.82 1.88 -1.18
C THR A 20 0.53 1.44 -1.75
N ASP A 21 1.10 0.40 -1.18
CA ASP A 21 2.33 -0.24 -1.68
C ASP A 21 2.13 -1.09 -2.94
N PHE A 22 0.87 -1.36 -3.32
CA PHE A 22 0.57 -2.30 -4.41
C PHE A 22 0.63 -1.69 -5.80
N TYR A 23 0.62 -0.37 -5.90
CA TYR A 23 0.67 0.36 -7.16
C TYR A 23 1.68 1.49 -7.11
N PRO A 24 2.31 1.82 -8.24
CA PRO A 24 3.10 3.04 -8.33
C PRO A 24 2.23 4.27 -8.11
N LYS A 25 2.80 5.29 -7.46
CA LYS A 25 2.13 6.55 -7.17
C LYS A 25 1.64 7.22 -8.47
N PRO A 26 0.35 7.56 -8.58
CA PRO A 26 -0.19 8.21 -9.76
C PRO A 26 0.40 9.60 -10.00
N PHE A 27 0.73 9.90 -11.26
CA PHE A 27 1.24 11.22 -11.64
C PHE A 27 0.21 12.34 -11.40
N GLU A 28 -1.07 12.01 -11.35
CA GLU A 28 -2.16 12.95 -11.11
C GLU A 28 -2.01 13.68 -9.77
N PHE A 29 -1.35 13.10 -8.79
CA PHE A 29 -1.04 13.81 -7.55
C PHE A 29 -0.17 15.05 -7.79
N LYS A 30 0.78 15.01 -8.73
CA LYS A 30 1.57 16.20 -9.12
C LYS A 30 0.65 17.34 -9.63
N ALA A 31 -0.37 16.99 -10.41
CA ALA A 31 -1.33 17.97 -10.91
C ALA A 31 -2.27 18.52 -9.80
N ILE A 32 -2.67 17.66 -8.85
CA ILE A 32 -3.46 18.03 -7.68
C ILE A 32 -2.65 18.98 -6.79
N TRP A 33 -1.39 18.66 -6.50
CA TRP A 33 -0.51 19.51 -5.68
C TRP A 33 -0.22 20.85 -6.37
N HIS A 34 -0.02 20.85 -7.68
CA HIS A 34 0.15 22.09 -8.47
C HIS A 34 -1.08 23.02 -8.41
N SER A 35 -2.26 22.48 -8.19
CA SER A 35 -3.51 23.24 -8.09
C SER A 35 -4.12 23.21 -6.68
N TRP A 36 -3.31 23.01 -5.64
CA TRP A 36 -3.76 22.62 -4.30
C TRP A 36 -4.83 23.55 -3.70
N GLU A 37 -4.65 24.87 -3.78
CA GLU A 37 -5.62 25.83 -3.25
C GLU A 37 -6.99 25.74 -3.96
N GLU A 38 -6.99 25.47 -5.26
CA GLU A 38 -8.23 25.24 -6.01
C GLU A 38 -8.89 23.92 -5.60
N VAL A 39 -8.08 22.86 -5.36
CA VAL A 39 -8.53 21.55 -4.89
C VAL A 39 -9.17 21.66 -3.52
N LYS A 40 -8.50 22.29 -2.56
CA LYS A 40 -9.04 22.53 -1.20
C LYS A 40 -10.38 23.27 -1.27
N LYS A 41 -10.40 24.39 -1.98
CA LYS A 41 -11.61 25.18 -2.13
C LYS A 41 -12.76 24.36 -2.72
N TYR A 42 -12.48 23.56 -3.75
CA TYR A 42 -13.47 22.68 -4.37
C TYR A 42 -14.01 21.64 -3.37
N LEU A 43 -13.14 20.95 -2.62
CA LEU A 43 -13.51 19.91 -1.68
C LEU A 43 -14.26 20.44 -0.46
N ILE A 44 -13.89 21.61 0.07
CA ILE A 44 -14.57 22.22 1.22
C ILE A 44 -15.95 22.77 0.80
N SER A 45 -16.06 23.36 -0.39
CA SER A 45 -17.30 23.98 -0.87
C SER A 45 -18.31 22.99 -1.41
N THR A 46 -17.90 21.77 -1.76
CA THR A 46 -18.78 20.77 -2.38
C THR A 46 -19.22 19.74 -1.34
N PRO A 47 -20.53 19.53 -1.13
CA PRO A 47 -21.01 18.46 -0.27
C PRO A 47 -20.47 17.10 -0.74
N ILE A 48 -20.03 16.25 0.20
CA ILE A 48 -19.40 14.94 -0.12
C ILE A 48 -20.31 14.08 -1.02
N GLN A 49 -21.62 14.14 -0.81
CA GLN A 49 -22.60 13.40 -1.60
C GLN A 49 -22.66 13.83 -3.06
N GLN A 50 -22.19 15.03 -3.39
CA GLN A 50 -22.15 15.59 -4.75
C GLN A 50 -20.79 15.39 -5.43
N LEU A 51 -19.76 15.00 -4.67
CA LEU A 51 -18.46 14.67 -5.24
C LEU A 51 -18.58 13.38 -6.07
N GLN A 52 -18.09 13.44 -7.30
CA GLN A 52 -18.05 12.26 -8.16
C GLN A 52 -16.95 11.31 -7.67
N THR A 53 -17.29 10.05 -7.50
CA THR A 53 -16.34 8.98 -7.19
C THR A 53 -16.09 8.14 -8.44
N THR A 54 -14.90 7.57 -8.53
CA THR A 54 -14.50 6.65 -9.60
C THR A 54 -14.21 5.28 -8.99
N ASN A 55 -14.66 4.21 -9.65
CA ASN A 55 -14.34 2.87 -9.18
C ASN A 55 -12.82 2.68 -9.07
N PRO A 56 -12.35 2.09 -7.96
CA PRO A 56 -10.94 1.74 -7.80
C PRO A 56 -10.45 0.84 -8.92
N LYS A 57 -9.19 0.96 -9.29
CA LYS A 57 -8.52 -0.11 -10.03
C LYS A 57 -8.29 -1.29 -9.09
N VAL A 58 -8.44 -2.48 -9.60
CA VAL A 58 -8.22 -3.72 -8.87
C VAL A 58 -7.10 -4.54 -9.49
N LEU A 59 -6.34 -5.22 -8.64
CA LEU A 59 -5.21 -6.03 -9.05
C LEU A 59 -5.13 -7.30 -8.19
N PRO A 60 -5.00 -8.50 -8.78
CA PRO A 60 -4.67 -9.69 -8.01
C PRO A 60 -3.21 -9.63 -7.59
N TRP A 61 -2.96 -9.63 -6.28
CA TRP A 61 -1.61 -9.64 -5.70
C TRP A 61 -1.31 -11.02 -5.13
N LEU A 62 -0.17 -11.59 -5.51
CA LEU A 62 0.26 -12.92 -5.08
C LEU A 62 0.62 -12.91 -3.58
N LYS A 63 0.07 -13.82 -2.80
CA LYS A 63 0.42 -14.04 -1.39
C LYS A 63 1.69 -14.91 -1.27
N ALA A 64 2.40 -14.79 -0.17
CA ALA A 64 3.63 -15.55 0.11
C ALA A 64 3.46 -17.08 0.02
N LYS A 65 2.38 -17.61 0.57
CA LYS A 65 2.05 -19.04 0.59
C LYS A 65 1.19 -19.51 -0.59
N GLY A 66 1.15 -18.71 -1.67
CA GLY A 66 0.27 -18.95 -2.80
C GLY A 66 -1.13 -18.35 -2.63
N GLY A 67 -1.95 -18.43 -3.70
CA GLY A 67 -3.22 -17.73 -3.75
C GLY A 67 -3.05 -16.22 -3.98
N TYR A 68 -4.17 -15.51 -4.06
CA TYR A 68 -4.20 -14.09 -4.38
C TYR A 68 -5.09 -13.33 -3.40
N ARG A 69 -4.75 -12.05 -3.18
CA ARG A 69 -5.67 -11.04 -2.64
C ARG A 69 -5.97 -10.01 -3.72
N VAL A 70 -7.17 -9.47 -3.70
CA VAL A 70 -7.51 -8.33 -4.55
C VAL A 70 -7.10 -7.06 -3.81
N VAL A 71 -6.27 -6.25 -4.45
CA VAL A 71 -5.80 -4.97 -3.92
C VAL A 71 -6.33 -3.83 -4.77
N HIS A 72 -6.43 -2.64 -4.18
CA HIS A 72 -7.11 -1.49 -4.77
C HIS A 72 -6.18 -0.31 -4.93
N GLN A 73 -6.34 0.42 -6.04
CA GLN A 73 -5.83 1.77 -6.23
C GLN A 73 -7.01 2.72 -6.38
N LEU A 74 -7.17 3.60 -5.42
CA LEU A 74 -8.18 4.65 -5.49
C LEU A 74 -7.81 5.69 -6.55
N GLU A 75 -8.81 6.31 -7.12
CA GLU A 75 -8.60 7.52 -7.92
C GLU A 75 -8.00 8.61 -7.00
N PRO A 76 -7.01 9.39 -7.47
CA PRO A 76 -6.24 10.30 -6.60
C PRO A 76 -7.09 11.25 -5.76
N LEU A 77 -8.18 11.79 -6.31
CA LEU A 77 -9.08 12.65 -5.54
C LEU A 77 -9.89 11.86 -4.51
N ASP A 78 -10.31 10.62 -4.85
CA ASP A 78 -11.02 9.74 -3.94
C ASP A 78 -10.11 9.26 -2.80
N ALA A 79 -8.82 8.99 -3.08
CA ALA A 79 -7.81 8.68 -2.07
C ALA A 79 -7.66 9.83 -1.06
N LEU A 80 -7.56 11.06 -1.57
CA LEU A 80 -7.47 12.25 -0.72
C LEU A 80 -8.71 12.44 0.17
N ILE A 81 -9.92 12.29 -0.41
CA ILE A 81 -11.17 12.40 0.33
C ILE A 81 -11.28 11.30 1.39
N TYR A 82 -10.94 10.07 1.03
CA TYR A 82 -11.00 8.92 1.93
C TYR A 82 -10.07 9.10 3.13
N THR A 83 -8.82 9.47 2.88
CA THR A 83 -7.82 9.74 3.91
C THR A 83 -8.29 10.87 4.83
N ALA A 84 -8.78 11.99 4.27
CA ALA A 84 -9.26 13.13 5.04
C ALA A 84 -10.50 12.81 5.89
N LEU A 85 -11.45 11.99 5.38
CA LEU A 85 -12.62 11.56 6.14
C LEU A 85 -12.26 10.68 7.33
N VAL A 86 -11.34 9.73 7.12
CA VAL A 86 -10.91 8.81 8.17
C VAL A 86 -10.05 9.52 9.22
N TYR A 87 -9.22 10.48 8.82
CA TYR A 87 -8.48 11.33 9.76
C TYR A 87 -9.38 11.95 10.83
N ILE A 88 -10.57 12.43 10.45
CA ILE A 88 -11.51 13.12 11.35
C ILE A 88 -11.93 12.26 12.55
N CYS A 89 -11.98 10.93 12.41
CA CYS A 89 -12.37 10.00 13.47
C CYS A 89 -11.23 9.09 13.98
N ALA A 90 -10.03 9.22 13.44
CA ALA A 90 -8.93 8.32 13.73
C ALA A 90 -8.53 8.33 15.22
N ALA A 91 -8.46 9.51 15.83
CA ALA A 91 -8.10 9.65 17.25
C ALA A 91 -9.18 9.06 18.18
N ASP A 92 -10.47 9.24 17.85
CA ASP A 92 -11.58 8.66 18.62
C ASP A 92 -11.56 7.13 18.54
N ILE A 93 -11.27 6.58 17.36
CA ILE A 93 -11.09 5.13 17.16
C ILE A 93 -9.96 4.61 18.04
N GLU A 94 -8.78 5.25 18.00
CA GLU A 94 -7.65 4.82 18.81
C GLU A 94 -7.93 4.84 20.30
N GLN A 95 -8.62 5.88 20.79
CA GLN A 95 -8.98 5.99 22.20
C GLN A 95 -9.91 4.86 22.66
N ALA A 96 -10.74 4.34 21.77
CA ALA A 96 -11.67 3.25 22.06
C ALA A 96 -11.07 1.85 21.93
N ARG A 97 -9.91 1.71 21.28
CA ARG A 97 -9.23 0.42 21.12
C ARG A 97 -8.72 -0.12 22.45
N MET A 98 -8.60 -1.44 22.52
CA MET A 98 -7.95 -2.12 23.65
C MET A 98 -6.48 -1.68 23.80
N VAL A 99 -5.95 -1.91 24.99
CA VAL A 99 -4.54 -1.61 25.30
C VAL A 99 -3.58 -2.24 24.30
N PRO A 100 -2.38 -1.65 24.09
CA PRO A 100 -1.44 -2.13 23.08
C PRO A 100 -1.00 -3.59 23.21
N SER A 101 -1.03 -4.14 24.42
CA SER A 101 -0.70 -5.58 24.66
C SER A 101 -1.79 -6.54 24.16
N VAL A 102 -2.99 -6.06 23.89
CA VAL A 102 -4.12 -6.82 23.35
C VAL A 102 -4.29 -6.54 21.87
N ALA A 103 -4.62 -5.29 21.49
CA ALA A 103 -4.73 -4.86 20.11
C ALA A 103 -3.38 -4.31 19.63
N CYS A 104 -2.47 -5.20 19.25
CA CYS A 104 -1.05 -4.89 19.07
C CYS A 104 -0.74 -4.15 17.75
N SER A 105 -1.54 -4.36 16.69
CA SER A 105 -1.24 -3.85 15.35
C SER A 105 -1.43 -2.33 15.24
N TYR A 106 -0.56 -1.69 14.49
CA TYR A 106 -0.68 -0.32 13.98
C TYR A 106 -1.40 0.65 14.90
N ARG A 107 -0.74 1.12 15.97
CA ARG A 107 -1.32 2.13 16.86
C ARG A 107 -1.53 3.43 16.09
N ILE A 108 -2.75 3.96 16.17
CA ILE A 108 -3.17 5.14 15.43
C ILE A 108 -2.73 6.37 16.19
N SER A 109 -1.84 7.15 15.58
CA SER A 109 -1.34 8.42 16.11
C SER A 109 -1.20 9.39 14.93
N PRO A 110 -2.30 10.05 14.53
CA PRO A 110 -2.30 10.91 13.35
C PRO A 110 -1.53 12.21 13.61
N THR A 111 -0.22 12.06 13.75
CA THR A 111 0.76 13.14 13.90
C THR A 111 1.79 13.05 12.79
N ASP A 112 2.46 14.15 12.49
CA ASP A 112 3.60 14.19 11.57
C ASP A 112 3.35 13.52 10.22
N SER A 113 2.17 13.76 9.66
CA SER A 113 1.76 13.27 8.32
C SER A 113 1.44 11.79 8.23
N SER A 114 1.57 11.00 9.31
CA SER A 114 1.23 9.56 9.34
C SER A 114 -0.05 9.29 10.14
N PHE A 115 -0.79 8.23 9.73
CA PHE A 115 -1.85 7.68 10.58
C PHE A 115 -1.32 6.91 11.78
N PHE A 116 -0.12 6.36 11.68
CA PHE A 116 0.38 5.37 12.63
C PHE A 116 1.60 5.87 13.37
N ALA A 117 1.69 5.49 14.64
CA ALA A 117 2.92 5.58 15.39
C ALA A 117 4.02 4.71 14.74
N LEU A 118 5.28 5.02 15.03
CA LEU A 118 6.40 4.23 14.56
C LEU A 118 6.29 2.76 14.97
N GLY A 119 6.58 1.88 14.04
CA GLY A 119 6.55 0.44 14.22
C GLY A 119 5.18 -0.19 13.94
N SER A 120 5.21 -1.41 13.43
CA SER A 120 4.00 -2.17 13.07
C SER A 120 3.24 -2.77 14.25
N GLY A 121 3.85 -2.78 15.46
CA GLY A 121 3.33 -3.49 16.62
C GLY A 121 3.55 -5.02 16.61
N PHE A 122 4.15 -5.59 15.57
CA PHE A 122 4.39 -7.03 15.49
C PHE A 122 5.34 -7.57 16.58
N PRO A 123 6.44 -6.89 16.95
CA PRO A 123 7.26 -7.28 18.09
C PRO A 123 6.47 -7.30 19.40
N LEU A 124 5.60 -6.32 19.61
CA LEU A 124 4.72 -6.28 20.79
C LEU A 124 3.74 -7.46 20.80
N TYR A 125 3.13 -7.77 19.66
CA TYR A 125 2.25 -8.94 19.52
C TYR A 125 2.98 -10.24 19.86
N ARG A 126 4.19 -10.44 19.34
CA ARG A 126 5.02 -11.59 19.65
C ARG A 126 5.33 -11.69 21.15
N ASN A 127 5.77 -10.59 21.75
CA ASN A 127 6.06 -10.53 23.19
C ASN A 127 4.81 -10.81 24.04
N SER A 128 3.64 -10.29 23.64
CA SER A 128 2.38 -10.56 24.31
C SER A 128 2.01 -12.05 24.23
N CYS A 129 2.18 -12.68 23.06
CA CYS A 129 1.95 -14.11 22.89
C CYS A 129 2.91 -14.95 23.75
N GLU A 130 4.20 -14.61 23.80
CA GLU A 130 5.19 -15.29 24.66
C GLU A 130 4.84 -15.16 26.15
N LEU A 131 4.45 -13.96 26.58
CA LEU A 131 4.04 -13.70 27.97
C LEU A 131 2.78 -14.50 28.34
N LEU A 132 1.75 -14.49 27.49
CA LEU A 132 0.51 -15.23 27.74
C LEU A 132 0.73 -16.73 27.70
N SER A 133 1.58 -17.23 26.80
CA SER A 133 1.98 -18.65 26.78
C SER A 133 2.69 -19.11 28.05
N SER A 134 3.40 -18.21 28.75
CA SER A 134 4.03 -18.53 30.04
C SER A 134 3.05 -18.61 31.20
N ARG A 135 1.81 -18.12 31.02
CA ARG A 135 0.78 -18.07 32.06
C ARG A 135 -0.31 -19.10 31.89
N HIS A 136 -0.52 -19.57 30.67
CA HIS A 136 -1.62 -20.48 30.32
C HIS A 136 -1.12 -21.76 29.67
N ASN A 137 -1.94 -22.80 29.71
CA ASN A 137 -1.61 -24.13 29.21
C ASN A 137 -2.00 -24.33 27.74
N TYR A 138 -3.03 -23.58 27.23
CA TYR A 138 -3.58 -23.74 25.89
C TYR A 138 -3.73 -22.41 25.18
N VAL A 139 -3.65 -22.45 23.84
CA VAL A 139 -3.89 -21.31 22.97
C VAL A 139 -4.79 -21.71 21.80
N LEU A 140 -5.83 -20.91 21.58
CA LEU A 140 -6.62 -20.91 20.35
C LEU A 140 -6.02 -19.90 19.37
N SER A 141 -5.50 -20.41 18.26
CA SER A 141 -5.09 -19.59 17.12
C SER A 141 -6.22 -19.51 16.11
N THR A 142 -6.58 -18.32 15.62
CA THR A 142 -7.60 -18.14 14.59
C THR A 142 -7.39 -16.85 13.80
N ASP A 143 -8.07 -16.74 12.64
CA ASP A 143 -7.93 -15.64 11.68
C ASP A 143 -9.28 -15.36 11.02
N ILE A 144 -9.62 -14.10 10.80
CA ILE A 144 -10.87 -13.74 10.12
C ILE A 144 -10.68 -13.87 8.60
N SER A 145 -11.50 -14.71 7.98
CA SER A 145 -11.42 -14.98 6.53
C SER A 145 -11.72 -13.74 5.71
N ASP A 146 -10.81 -13.39 4.79
CA ASP A 146 -10.98 -12.32 3.78
C ASP A 146 -11.50 -11.00 4.38
N PHE A 147 -10.97 -10.64 5.55
CA PHE A 147 -11.52 -9.65 6.48
C PHE A 147 -11.94 -8.35 5.79
N TYR A 148 -11.03 -7.65 5.12
CA TYR A 148 -11.31 -6.35 4.47
C TYR A 148 -12.44 -6.40 3.45
N ASN A 149 -12.52 -7.48 2.66
CA ASN A 149 -13.55 -7.64 1.64
C ASN A 149 -14.92 -8.03 2.24
N GLN A 150 -14.93 -8.61 3.45
CA GLN A 150 -16.16 -9.07 4.10
C GLN A 150 -16.78 -8.03 5.05
N ILE A 151 -16.08 -6.94 5.39
CA ILE A 151 -16.59 -5.91 6.28
C ILE A 151 -17.84 -5.25 5.69
N TYR A 152 -18.95 -5.28 6.42
CA TYR A 152 -20.16 -4.54 6.07
C TYR A 152 -20.00 -3.05 6.38
N LEU A 153 -20.27 -2.19 5.40
CA LEU A 153 -20.09 -0.74 5.53
C LEU A 153 -20.97 -0.13 6.60
N HIS A 154 -22.18 -0.68 6.79
CA HIS A 154 -23.07 -0.25 7.86
C HIS A 154 -22.51 -0.55 9.26
N ARG A 155 -21.75 -1.65 9.41
CA ARG A 155 -21.08 -1.95 10.69
C ARG A 155 -19.96 -0.96 10.97
N ILE A 156 -19.20 -0.55 9.94
CA ILE A 156 -18.21 0.52 10.07
C ILE A 156 -18.90 1.80 10.56
N ALA A 157 -20.01 2.20 9.92
CA ALA A 157 -20.75 3.40 10.33
C ALA A 157 -21.16 3.33 11.80
N ASN A 158 -21.74 2.20 12.23
CA ASN A 158 -22.17 2.01 13.61
C ASN A 158 -21.00 2.04 14.60
N SER A 159 -19.88 1.35 14.29
CA SER A 159 -18.71 1.33 15.15
C SER A 159 -18.10 2.73 15.31
N ILE A 160 -18.03 3.50 14.25
CA ILE A 160 -17.54 4.88 14.29
C ILE A 160 -18.51 5.78 15.07
N GLU A 161 -19.82 5.72 14.80
CA GLU A 161 -20.82 6.55 15.51
C GLU A 161 -20.87 6.21 17.02
N ALA A 162 -20.49 5.01 17.42
CA ALA A 162 -20.42 4.60 18.82
C ALA A 162 -19.23 5.22 19.58
N VAL A 163 -18.13 5.55 18.89
CA VAL A 163 -16.90 6.04 19.52
C VAL A 163 -16.60 7.50 19.18
N SER A 164 -17.00 7.98 18.01
CA SER A 164 -16.66 9.35 17.57
C SER A 164 -17.58 10.40 18.13
N THR A 165 -16.99 11.53 18.51
CA THR A 165 -17.70 12.73 18.94
C THR A 165 -18.26 13.55 17.77
N ILE A 166 -17.87 13.25 16.54
CA ILE A 166 -18.26 13.98 15.32
C ILE A 166 -19.56 13.39 14.75
N PRO A 167 -20.68 14.13 14.78
CA PRO A 167 -21.97 13.60 14.32
C PRO A 167 -21.96 13.21 12.84
N LYS A 168 -22.52 12.06 12.51
CA LYS A 168 -22.69 11.55 11.14
C LYS A 168 -21.41 11.28 10.36
N ILE A 169 -20.25 11.21 11.03
CA ILE A 169 -19.00 10.88 10.31
C ILE A 169 -19.04 9.44 9.81
N GLY A 170 -19.51 8.49 10.60
CA GLY A 170 -19.65 7.08 10.22
C GLY A 170 -20.57 6.90 9.01
N SER A 171 -21.77 7.49 9.03
CA SER A 171 -22.73 7.43 7.91
C SER A 171 -22.22 8.14 6.65
N THR A 172 -21.38 9.17 6.80
CA THR A 172 -20.72 9.83 5.66
C THR A 172 -19.67 8.94 5.03
N ILE A 173 -18.84 8.28 5.84
CA ILE A 173 -17.83 7.30 5.37
C ILE A 173 -18.53 6.13 4.67
N GLU A 174 -19.59 5.56 5.26
CA GLU A 174 -20.42 4.52 4.63
C GLU A 174 -20.92 4.95 3.25
N SER A 175 -21.55 6.12 3.17
CA SER A 175 -22.08 6.67 1.92
C SER A 175 -20.99 6.88 0.87
N PHE A 176 -19.80 7.30 1.28
CA PHE A 176 -18.65 7.46 0.38
C PHE A 176 -18.15 6.11 -0.13
N LEU A 177 -17.93 5.13 0.74
CA LEU A 177 -17.48 3.78 0.39
C LEU A 177 -18.50 3.04 -0.49
N MET A 178 -19.80 3.16 -0.22
CA MET A 178 -20.83 2.61 -1.09
C MET A 178 -20.74 3.15 -2.53
N ARG A 179 -20.43 4.42 -2.71
CA ARG A 179 -20.25 4.99 -4.05
C ARG A 179 -18.99 4.47 -4.72
N LEU A 180 -17.89 4.31 -3.99
CA LEU A 180 -16.66 3.68 -4.49
C LEU A 180 -16.93 2.22 -4.96
N ASN A 181 -17.75 1.49 -4.22
CA ASN A 181 -18.04 0.08 -4.44
C ASN A 181 -19.25 -0.18 -5.38
N ASN A 182 -19.60 0.75 -6.26
CA ASN A 182 -20.77 0.61 -7.13
C ASN A 182 -22.08 0.28 -6.38
N LYS A 183 -22.29 0.88 -5.20
CA LYS A 183 -23.41 0.65 -4.29
C LYS A 183 -23.41 -0.72 -3.59
N ALA A 184 -22.34 -1.49 -3.67
CA ALA A 184 -22.19 -2.65 -2.78
C ALA A 184 -22.00 -2.16 -1.34
N SER A 185 -22.69 -2.81 -0.40
CA SER A 185 -22.68 -2.46 1.03
C SER A 185 -21.60 -3.21 1.82
N GLN A 186 -20.65 -3.82 1.14
CA GLN A 186 -19.63 -4.71 1.70
C GLN A 186 -18.27 -4.45 1.06
N GLY A 187 -17.21 -4.60 1.86
CA GLY A 187 -15.82 -4.47 1.46
C GLY A 187 -15.28 -3.04 1.58
N ILE A 188 -14.05 -2.94 2.09
CA ILE A 188 -13.25 -1.72 2.08
C ILE A 188 -12.01 -1.92 1.21
N PRO A 189 -11.46 -0.86 0.60
CA PRO A 189 -10.29 -0.98 -0.26
C PRO A 189 -9.10 -1.60 0.48
N VAL A 190 -8.48 -2.62 -0.10
CA VAL A 190 -7.23 -3.19 0.41
C VAL A 190 -6.06 -2.40 -0.14
N GLY A 191 -5.25 -1.84 0.73
CA GLY A 191 -4.07 -1.03 0.42
C GLY A 191 -4.02 0.29 1.18
N PRO A 192 -5.05 1.15 1.12
CA PRO A 192 -5.03 2.43 1.80
C PRO A 192 -4.87 2.31 3.32
N ALA A 193 -4.05 3.17 3.92
CA ALA A 193 -3.87 3.29 5.37
C ALA A 193 -5.20 3.58 6.11
N ALA A 194 -6.03 4.41 5.50
CA ALA A 194 -7.37 4.70 6.00
C ALA A 194 -8.23 3.43 6.21
N SER A 195 -8.05 2.40 5.36
CA SER A 195 -8.75 1.12 5.53
C SER A 195 -8.27 0.34 6.75
N VAL A 196 -7.00 0.45 7.12
CA VAL A 196 -6.48 -0.17 8.36
C VAL A 196 -7.13 0.47 9.58
N VAL A 197 -7.26 1.81 9.59
CA VAL A 197 -7.94 2.54 10.67
C VAL A 197 -9.40 2.11 10.80
N LEU A 198 -10.13 1.98 9.68
CA LEU A 198 -11.52 1.53 9.69
C LEU A 198 -11.68 0.05 10.10
N ALA A 199 -10.73 -0.80 9.72
CA ALA A 199 -10.69 -2.19 10.14
C ALA A 199 -10.54 -2.30 11.67
N GLU A 200 -9.67 -1.49 12.26
CA GLU A 200 -9.51 -1.41 13.71
C GLU A 200 -10.79 -0.95 14.43
N ALA A 201 -11.58 -0.03 13.83
CA ALA A 201 -12.87 0.36 14.40
C ALA A 201 -13.87 -0.81 14.52
N ILE A 202 -13.85 -1.76 13.57
CA ILE A 202 -14.66 -2.99 13.63
C ILE A 202 -14.14 -3.96 14.71
N LEU A 203 -12.84 -4.00 14.92
CA LEU A 203 -12.23 -4.95 15.84
C LEU A 203 -12.36 -4.55 17.31
N ILE A 204 -12.78 -3.31 17.62
CA ILE A 204 -13.01 -2.84 18.99
C ILE A 204 -14.04 -3.71 19.71
N ASP A 205 -15.20 -3.95 19.10
CA ASP A 205 -16.24 -4.73 19.77
C ASP A 205 -15.95 -6.24 19.78
N ILE A 206 -15.16 -6.75 18.83
CA ILE A 206 -14.66 -8.13 18.83
C ILE A 206 -13.70 -8.34 20.01
N ASP A 207 -12.73 -7.44 20.19
CA ASP A 207 -11.81 -7.49 21.34
C ASP A 207 -12.60 -7.39 22.67
N GLN A 208 -13.59 -6.51 22.76
CA GLN A 208 -14.47 -6.38 23.93
C GLN A 208 -15.27 -7.66 24.17
N PHE A 209 -15.79 -8.29 23.12
CA PHE A 209 -16.50 -9.57 23.24
C PHE A 209 -15.59 -10.65 23.84
N ILE A 210 -14.36 -10.80 23.34
CA ILE A 210 -13.41 -11.79 23.86
C ILE A 210 -13.09 -11.49 25.34
N THR A 211 -12.75 -10.25 25.66
CA THR A 211 -12.43 -9.83 27.03
C THR A 211 -13.59 -10.05 28.01
N ASN A 212 -14.84 -9.78 27.57
CA ASN A 212 -16.04 -9.98 28.39
C ASN A 212 -16.35 -11.46 28.67
N ASN A 213 -15.76 -12.38 27.91
CA ASN A 213 -15.79 -13.81 28.19
C ASN A 213 -14.68 -14.25 29.16
N HIS A 214 -13.96 -13.29 29.78
CA HIS A 214 -12.94 -13.50 30.82
C HIS A 214 -11.70 -14.31 30.38
N VAL A 215 -11.40 -14.34 29.10
CA VAL A 215 -10.18 -14.93 28.54
C VAL A 215 -9.19 -13.86 28.12
N GLU A 216 -7.90 -14.17 28.26
CA GLU A 216 -6.82 -13.28 27.79
C GLU A 216 -6.54 -13.52 26.30
N HIS A 217 -6.22 -12.46 25.56
CA HIS A 217 -5.91 -12.59 24.15
C HIS A 217 -4.91 -11.53 23.66
N ALA A 218 -4.29 -11.81 22.53
CA ALA A 218 -3.50 -10.86 21.76
C ALA A 218 -3.92 -10.94 20.29
N ARG A 219 -3.97 -9.78 19.62
CA ARG A 219 -4.42 -9.67 18.23
C ARG A 219 -3.47 -8.81 17.39
N TYR A 220 -3.21 -9.29 16.18
CA TYR A 220 -2.51 -8.55 15.14
C TYR A 220 -3.37 -8.49 13.88
N VAL A 221 -4.06 -7.36 13.66
CA VAL A 221 -5.11 -7.19 12.64
C VAL A 221 -6.20 -8.26 12.80
N ASP A 222 -6.36 -9.16 11.84
CA ASP A 222 -7.32 -10.27 11.81
C ASP A 222 -6.79 -11.58 12.44
N ASP A 223 -5.51 -11.62 12.83
CA ASP A 223 -4.87 -12.75 13.51
C ASP A 223 -5.10 -12.66 15.03
N ILE A 224 -5.84 -13.62 15.62
CA ILE A 224 -6.23 -13.62 17.03
C ILE A 224 -5.63 -14.85 17.74
N ARG A 225 -5.09 -14.63 18.93
CA ARG A 225 -4.62 -15.67 19.85
C ARG A 225 -5.34 -15.51 21.18
N ILE A 226 -6.09 -16.54 21.60
CA ILE A 226 -6.83 -16.55 22.86
C ILE A 226 -6.22 -17.63 23.77
N PHE A 227 -5.99 -17.32 25.03
CA PHE A 227 -5.26 -18.16 25.97
C PHE A 227 -6.15 -18.56 27.14
N SER A 228 -6.02 -19.82 27.59
CA SER A 228 -6.70 -20.36 28.78
C SER A 228 -5.95 -21.54 29.36
N ASP A 229 -6.28 -21.88 30.61
CA ASP A 229 -5.80 -23.09 31.29
C ASP A 229 -6.70 -24.32 31.04
N SER A 230 -7.88 -24.11 30.37
CA SER A 230 -8.82 -25.18 30.02
C SER A 230 -9.04 -25.25 28.52
N LEU A 231 -8.93 -26.46 27.97
CA LEU A 231 -9.24 -26.77 26.59
C LEU A 231 -10.75 -26.52 26.30
N GLU A 232 -11.59 -26.97 27.22
CA GLU A 232 -13.04 -26.83 27.10
C GLU A 232 -13.48 -25.36 27.06
N GLU A 233 -12.83 -24.49 27.85
CA GLU A 233 -13.08 -23.05 27.81
C GLU A 233 -12.72 -22.45 26.46
N LEU A 234 -11.61 -22.88 25.83
CA LEU A 234 -11.25 -22.43 24.48
C LEU A 234 -12.20 -22.96 23.40
N GLU A 235 -12.71 -24.18 23.52
CA GLU A 235 -13.75 -24.71 22.63
C GLU A 235 -15.04 -23.89 22.78
N GLU A 236 -15.47 -23.59 24.00
CA GLU A 236 -16.69 -22.81 24.27
C GLU A 236 -16.55 -21.37 23.75
N ILE A 237 -15.43 -20.69 23.97
CA ILE A 237 -15.22 -19.33 23.44
C ILE A 237 -15.16 -19.33 21.92
N LEU A 238 -14.56 -20.35 21.29
CA LEU A 238 -14.53 -20.47 19.84
C LEU A 238 -15.96 -20.57 19.25
N GLU A 239 -16.82 -21.41 19.82
CA GLU A 239 -18.21 -21.55 19.39
C GLU A 239 -18.97 -20.22 19.54
N ARG A 240 -18.83 -19.56 20.70
CA ARG A 240 -19.44 -18.24 20.94
C ARG A 240 -18.91 -17.17 19.98
N LEU A 241 -17.61 -17.15 19.70
CA LEU A 241 -17.00 -16.19 18.78
C LEU A 241 -17.50 -16.40 17.35
N VAL A 242 -17.63 -17.66 16.90
CA VAL A 242 -18.19 -17.99 15.57
C VAL A 242 -19.62 -17.44 15.44
N ILE A 243 -20.47 -17.67 16.46
CA ILE A 243 -21.85 -17.18 16.46
C ILE A 243 -21.86 -15.64 16.50
N TYR A 244 -21.04 -15.02 17.36
CA TYR A 244 -20.95 -13.57 17.47
C TYR A 244 -20.52 -12.92 16.14
N LEU A 245 -19.46 -13.41 15.51
CA LEU A 245 -18.99 -12.92 14.22
C LEU A 245 -20.05 -13.08 13.13
N HIS A 246 -20.75 -14.23 13.10
CA HIS A 246 -21.80 -14.46 12.14
C HIS A 246 -22.99 -13.49 12.33
N ASP A 247 -23.47 -13.35 13.56
CA ASP A 247 -24.69 -12.58 13.84
C ASP A 247 -24.45 -11.08 13.81
N GLN A 248 -23.34 -10.62 14.38
CA GLN A 248 -23.08 -9.19 14.52
C GLN A 248 -22.32 -8.60 13.31
N HIS A 249 -21.41 -9.35 12.69
CA HIS A 249 -20.53 -8.83 11.65
C HIS A 249 -20.70 -9.48 10.28
N ARG A 250 -21.36 -10.65 10.19
CA ARG A 250 -21.38 -11.51 8.99
C ARG A 250 -19.98 -11.93 8.56
N LEU A 251 -19.07 -12.03 9.50
CA LEU A 251 -17.71 -12.50 9.32
C LEU A 251 -17.61 -13.99 9.65
N SER A 252 -16.60 -14.66 9.14
CA SER A 252 -16.29 -16.07 9.42
C SER A 252 -14.82 -16.26 9.73
N LEU A 253 -14.51 -17.26 10.55
CA LEU A 253 -13.14 -17.67 10.84
C LEU A 253 -12.58 -18.57 9.72
N SER A 254 -11.27 -18.53 9.53
CA SER A 254 -10.54 -19.39 8.61
C SER A 254 -10.34 -20.77 9.25
N GLY A 255 -11.04 -21.80 8.76
CA GLY A 255 -10.90 -23.14 9.30
C GLY A 255 -9.48 -23.72 9.21
N GLU A 256 -8.74 -23.38 8.13
CA GLU A 256 -7.35 -23.81 7.96
C GLU A 256 -6.37 -23.17 8.96
N LYS A 257 -6.72 -22.00 9.51
CA LYS A 257 -5.91 -21.25 10.47
C LYS A 257 -6.44 -21.33 11.90
N THR A 258 -7.56 -22.05 12.11
CA THR A 258 -8.16 -22.21 13.43
C THR A 258 -7.70 -23.52 14.04
N SER A 259 -7.01 -23.44 15.19
CA SER A 259 -6.53 -24.60 15.93
C SER A 259 -6.38 -24.28 17.40
N ILE A 260 -6.63 -25.28 18.26
CA ILE A 260 -6.31 -25.21 19.68
C ILE A 260 -5.13 -26.15 19.92
N ARG A 261 -4.11 -25.64 20.62
CA ARG A 261 -2.86 -26.37 20.91
C ARG A 261 -2.41 -26.05 22.33
N THR A 262 -1.47 -26.85 22.85
CA THR A 262 -0.74 -26.46 24.04
C THR A 262 0.14 -25.24 23.76
N THR A 263 0.37 -24.42 24.78
CA THR A 263 1.26 -23.25 24.64
C THR A 263 2.70 -23.64 24.33
N ASP A 264 3.16 -24.81 24.83
CA ASP A 264 4.48 -25.35 24.50
C ASP A 264 4.61 -25.69 23.00
N GLU A 265 3.62 -26.37 22.43
CA GLU A 265 3.59 -26.64 20.97
C GLU A 265 3.58 -25.36 20.17
N PHE A 266 2.74 -24.37 20.56
CA PHE A 266 2.66 -23.07 19.90
C PHE A 266 4.00 -22.32 19.94
N LEU A 267 4.64 -22.22 21.10
CA LEU A 267 5.95 -21.56 21.24
C LEU A 267 6.99 -22.24 20.36
N HIS A 268 7.03 -23.57 20.38
CA HIS A 268 8.02 -24.32 19.62
C HIS A 268 7.79 -24.25 18.12
N GLU A 269 6.55 -24.33 17.66
CA GLU A 269 6.22 -24.36 16.24
C GLU A 269 6.13 -22.98 15.58
N GLU A 270 5.65 -21.94 16.29
CA GLU A 270 5.43 -20.62 15.69
C GLU A 270 6.49 -19.58 16.08
N LEU A 271 7.05 -19.63 17.28
CA LEU A 271 7.92 -18.56 17.78
C LEU A 271 9.40 -18.96 17.92
N GLN A 272 9.71 -20.25 18.13
CA GLN A 272 11.06 -20.72 18.47
C GLN A 272 11.57 -21.85 17.56
N ASN A 273 10.92 -22.13 16.44
CA ASN A 273 11.38 -23.16 15.52
C ASN A 273 12.69 -22.75 14.82
N GLN A 274 13.40 -23.74 14.25
CA GLN A 274 14.69 -23.53 13.57
C GLN A 274 14.59 -22.45 12.47
N TYR A 275 13.44 -22.39 11.79
CA TYR A 275 13.18 -21.38 10.75
C TYR A 275 13.15 -19.96 11.33
N GLN A 276 12.49 -19.75 12.49
CA GLN A 276 12.43 -18.43 13.13
C GLN A 276 13.81 -17.99 13.62
N LEU A 277 14.63 -18.92 14.10
CA LEU A 277 16.01 -18.64 14.50
C LEU A 277 16.84 -18.22 13.29
N GLU A 278 16.77 -18.96 12.19
CA GLU A 278 17.49 -18.62 10.95
C GLU A 278 17.02 -17.30 10.35
N LYS A 279 15.71 -17.02 10.43
CA LYS A 279 15.14 -15.72 10.03
C LYS A 279 15.73 -14.57 10.84
N LEU A 280 15.80 -14.72 12.16
CA LEU A 280 16.40 -13.72 13.05
C LEU A 280 17.90 -13.53 12.77
N GLU A 281 18.63 -14.60 12.51
CA GLU A 281 20.03 -14.52 12.10
C GLU A 281 20.19 -13.71 10.81
N ILE A 282 19.42 -14.01 9.76
CA ILE A 282 19.47 -13.26 8.50
C ILE A 282 19.19 -11.78 8.74
N LEU A 283 18.14 -11.45 9.52
CA LEU A 283 17.78 -10.08 9.79
C LEU A 283 18.85 -9.33 10.58
N ASN A 284 19.51 -10.00 11.53
CA ASN A 284 20.63 -9.44 12.27
C ASN A 284 21.88 -9.28 11.40
N ASP A 285 22.20 -10.26 10.55
CA ASP A 285 23.37 -10.23 9.66
C ASP A 285 23.33 -9.06 8.70
N ILE A 286 22.13 -8.69 8.20
CA ILE A 286 21.95 -7.57 7.28
C ILE A 286 21.68 -6.24 7.98
N GLU A 287 21.72 -6.20 9.32
CA GLU A 287 21.37 -5.01 10.10
C GLU A 287 20.04 -4.38 9.67
N ALA A 288 19.08 -5.22 9.38
CA ALA A 288 17.78 -4.78 8.93
C ALA A 288 17.07 -4.03 10.06
N GLY A 289 16.53 -2.87 9.73
CA GLY A 289 15.50 -2.21 10.54
C GLY A 289 14.27 -3.12 10.71
N ASN A 290 13.24 -2.66 11.37
CA ASN A 290 12.03 -3.46 11.61
C ASN A 290 11.40 -3.91 10.26
N PRO A 291 11.45 -5.20 9.89
CA PRO A 291 10.96 -5.68 8.59
C PRO A 291 9.43 -5.63 8.44
N TYR A 292 8.73 -5.28 9.52
CA TYR A 292 7.27 -5.18 9.59
C TYR A 292 6.76 -3.74 9.54
N GLU A 293 7.63 -2.74 9.39
CA GLU A 293 7.21 -1.36 9.16
C GLU A 293 6.57 -1.22 7.79
N ILE A 294 5.31 -0.79 7.76
CA ILE A 294 4.58 -0.53 6.51
C ILE A 294 4.99 0.82 5.95
N TYR A 295 5.31 1.77 6.82
CA TYR A 295 5.69 3.12 6.45
C TYR A 295 7.17 3.30 6.74
N GLU A 296 7.98 3.25 5.69
CA GLU A 296 9.35 3.76 5.73
C GLU A 296 9.31 5.28 5.88
N GLU A 297 10.35 5.82 6.51
CA GLU A 297 10.61 7.24 6.46
C GLU A 297 10.56 7.77 5.02
N PRO A 298 10.22 9.05 4.82
CA PRO A 298 10.14 9.65 3.49
C PRO A 298 11.40 9.37 2.66
N GLU A 299 11.25 9.26 1.34
CA GLU A 299 12.37 9.03 0.39
C GLU A 299 13.52 10.04 0.52
N ASP A 300 13.32 11.15 1.25
CA ASP A 300 14.32 12.19 1.54
C ASP A 300 15.01 12.03 2.91
N ALA A 301 14.76 10.95 3.65
CA ALA A 301 15.45 10.66 4.92
C ALA A 301 16.94 10.26 4.75
N ASP A 302 17.49 10.39 3.55
CA ASP A 302 18.94 10.27 3.28
C ASP A 302 19.82 11.24 4.11
N ALA A 303 19.20 12.06 5.01
CA ALA A 303 19.90 13.09 5.77
C ALA A 303 20.21 12.74 7.23
N LEU A 304 19.77 11.59 7.76
CA LEU A 304 19.89 11.33 9.21
C LEU A 304 20.60 10.03 9.60
N ASP A 305 21.07 9.20 8.67
CA ASP A 305 21.85 8.00 9.04
C ASP A 305 23.35 8.19 8.69
N ASP A 306 23.99 9.20 9.27
CA ASP A 306 25.44 9.27 9.45
C ASP A 306 25.92 8.36 10.62
N ALA A 307 25.29 7.22 10.83
CA ALA A 307 25.95 6.12 11.50
C ALA A 307 26.99 5.58 10.51
N GLU A 308 28.27 5.92 10.74
CA GLU A 308 29.40 5.36 10.01
C GLU A 308 29.30 3.82 10.03
N ASP A 309 28.63 3.24 9.06
CA ASP A 309 28.63 1.81 8.80
C ASP A 309 30.03 1.48 8.28
N ASN A 310 30.90 0.95 9.14
CA ASN A 310 32.29 0.60 8.82
C ASN A 310 32.39 -0.64 7.95
N THR A 311 31.28 -1.22 7.49
CA THR A 311 31.24 -2.39 6.60
C THR A 311 31.60 -1.96 5.19
N SER A 312 32.55 -2.61 4.55
CA SER A 312 32.89 -2.30 3.16
C SER A 312 31.70 -2.67 2.23
N GLU A 313 31.50 -1.89 1.15
CA GLU A 313 30.44 -2.14 0.15
C GLU A 313 30.49 -3.60 -0.37
N ASP A 314 31.68 -4.15 -0.57
CA ASP A 314 31.88 -5.53 -1.01
C ASP A 314 31.45 -6.57 0.04
N GLU A 315 31.71 -6.32 1.35
CA GLU A 315 31.27 -7.20 2.43
C GLU A 315 29.73 -7.19 2.58
N LEU A 316 29.14 -6.02 2.55
CA LEU A 316 27.68 -5.89 2.61
C LEU A 316 27.02 -6.57 1.40
N SER A 317 27.56 -6.37 0.19
CA SER A 317 27.06 -7.04 -1.02
C SER A 317 27.08 -8.56 -0.88
N GLN A 318 28.18 -9.12 -0.38
CA GLN A 318 28.28 -10.57 -0.15
C GLN A 318 27.29 -11.06 0.92
N THR A 319 27.16 -10.31 2.02
CA THR A 319 26.20 -10.64 3.10
C THR A 319 24.77 -10.66 2.58
N LEU A 320 24.37 -9.67 1.78
CA LEU A 320 23.03 -9.61 1.18
C LEU A 320 22.78 -10.73 0.17
N LEU A 321 23.78 -11.10 -0.64
CA LEU A 321 23.69 -12.24 -1.56
C LEU A 321 23.51 -13.56 -0.80
N ASP A 322 24.29 -13.79 0.25
CA ASP A 322 24.20 -14.99 1.06
C ASP A 322 22.84 -15.06 1.80
N ALA A 323 22.38 -13.93 2.35
CA ALA A 323 21.05 -13.80 2.94
C ALA A 323 19.92 -14.14 1.95
N LEU A 324 20.04 -13.65 0.71
CA LEU A 324 19.06 -13.93 -0.35
C LEU A 324 19.03 -15.40 -0.74
N VAL A 325 20.20 -16.04 -0.84
CA VAL A 325 20.31 -17.48 -1.14
C VAL A 325 19.71 -18.31 0.01
N ARG A 326 20.01 -17.98 1.29
CA ARG A 326 19.41 -18.62 2.47
C ARG A 326 17.89 -18.46 2.45
N ALA A 327 17.37 -17.25 2.21
CA ALA A 327 15.93 -16.99 2.16
C ALA A 327 15.22 -17.79 1.04
N LYS A 328 15.86 -18.03 -0.10
CA LYS A 328 15.32 -18.89 -1.18
C LYS A 328 15.26 -20.37 -0.77
N ASN A 329 16.15 -20.83 0.09
CA ASN A 329 16.20 -22.21 0.55
C ASN A 329 15.11 -22.56 1.58
N PHE A 330 14.35 -21.58 2.11
CA PHE A 330 13.20 -21.86 2.99
C PHE A 330 12.08 -22.67 2.31
N GLY A 331 12.08 -22.78 0.99
CA GLY A 331 11.04 -23.49 0.24
C GLY A 331 9.73 -22.75 0.10
N TYR A 332 9.59 -21.58 0.70
CA TYR A 332 8.48 -20.63 0.52
C TYR A 332 8.97 -19.18 0.66
N VAL A 333 8.15 -18.24 0.20
CA VAL A 333 8.48 -16.81 0.24
C VAL A 333 8.20 -16.25 1.64
N ASP A 334 9.24 -15.86 2.39
CA ASP A 334 9.06 -15.01 3.58
C ASP A 334 9.13 -13.53 3.16
N LEU A 335 7.98 -12.85 3.26
CA LEU A 335 7.87 -11.45 2.82
C LEU A 335 8.74 -10.52 3.66
N ALA A 336 8.84 -10.76 4.97
CA ALA A 336 9.61 -9.89 5.86
C ALA A 336 11.11 -9.97 5.56
N VAL A 337 11.64 -11.19 5.39
CA VAL A 337 13.05 -11.38 5.04
C VAL A 337 13.38 -10.82 3.68
N LEU A 338 12.57 -11.13 2.64
CA LEU A 338 12.85 -10.64 1.30
C LEU A 338 12.77 -9.11 1.21
N ARG A 339 11.77 -8.50 1.86
CA ARG A 339 11.64 -7.04 1.92
C ARG A 339 12.84 -6.41 2.62
N ALA A 340 13.24 -6.95 3.78
CA ALA A 340 14.41 -6.45 4.52
C ALA A 340 15.69 -6.48 3.66
N ILE A 341 15.97 -7.61 2.98
CA ILE A 341 17.13 -7.74 2.10
C ILE A 341 17.07 -6.72 0.95
N ILE A 342 15.93 -6.64 0.25
CA ILE A 342 15.76 -5.76 -0.92
C ILE A 342 15.83 -4.28 -0.51
N ARG A 343 15.23 -3.90 0.64
CA ARG A 343 15.26 -2.54 1.16
C ARG A 343 16.66 -2.13 1.60
N ARG A 344 17.38 -3.01 2.28
CA ARG A 344 18.79 -2.76 2.62
C ARG A 344 19.66 -2.59 1.37
N ALA A 345 19.46 -3.44 0.34
CA ALA A 345 20.14 -3.28 -0.94
C ALA A 345 19.75 -1.97 -1.65
N LYS A 346 18.48 -1.52 -1.53
CA LYS A 346 18.00 -0.24 -2.06
C LYS A 346 18.69 0.92 -1.37
N SER A 347 18.68 0.97 -0.02
CA SER A 347 19.26 2.08 0.75
C SER A 347 20.75 2.29 0.45
N GLN A 348 21.48 1.21 0.28
CA GLN A 348 22.92 1.24 -0.02
C GLN A 348 23.22 1.19 -1.54
N LYS A 349 22.20 1.16 -2.40
CA LYS A 349 22.30 1.13 -3.87
C LYS A 349 23.17 -0.01 -4.40
N ILE A 350 23.20 -1.17 -3.72
CA ILE A 350 24.01 -2.35 -4.05
C ILE A 350 23.49 -3.01 -5.34
N PRO A 351 24.24 -3.09 -6.46
CA PRO A 351 23.71 -3.59 -7.73
C PRO A 351 23.73 -5.12 -7.89
N ASP A 352 24.46 -5.84 -7.05
CA ASP A 352 24.83 -7.24 -7.28
C ASP A 352 23.64 -8.21 -7.20
N LEU A 353 22.59 -7.85 -6.45
CA LEU A 353 21.38 -8.65 -6.33
C LEU A 353 20.49 -8.59 -7.58
N ALA A 354 20.64 -7.55 -8.40
CA ALA A 354 19.70 -7.23 -9.47
C ALA A 354 19.59 -8.33 -10.55
N GLU A 355 20.72 -8.92 -10.96
CA GLU A 355 20.73 -9.98 -11.95
C GLU A 355 20.09 -11.27 -11.43
N LEU A 356 20.37 -11.64 -10.18
CA LEU A 356 19.80 -12.82 -9.52
C LEU A 356 18.28 -12.67 -9.35
N ILE A 357 17.82 -11.49 -8.92
CA ILE A 357 16.38 -11.19 -8.75
C ILE A 357 15.66 -11.26 -10.11
N LEU A 358 16.21 -10.60 -11.14
CA LEU A 358 15.59 -10.59 -12.48
C LEU A 358 15.59 -11.96 -13.14
N THR A 359 16.63 -12.77 -12.94
CA THR A 359 16.69 -14.13 -13.48
C THR A 359 15.58 -15.01 -12.92
N ASP A 360 15.23 -14.84 -11.67
CA ASP A 360 14.17 -15.59 -10.97
C ASP A 360 12.97 -14.72 -10.57
N ILE A 361 12.59 -13.79 -11.43
CA ILE A 361 11.53 -12.79 -11.16
C ILE A 361 10.20 -13.42 -10.71
N ALA A 362 9.95 -14.68 -11.07
CA ALA A 362 8.74 -15.40 -10.67
C ALA A 362 8.69 -15.64 -9.16
N PHE A 363 9.81 -15.90 -8.52
CA PHE A 363 9.93 -16.06 -7.06
C PHE A 363 9.64 -14.73 -6.34
N PHE A 364 10.07 -13.61 -6.90
CA PHE A 364 9.94 -12.28 -6.28
C PHE A 364 8.61 -11.57 -6.55
N ARG A 365 7.65 -12.21 -7.23
CA ARG A 365 6.33 -11.59 -7.49
C ARG A 365 5.60 -11.06 -6.26
N PRO A 366 5.64 -11.72 -5.08
CA PRO A 366 4.98 -11.19 -3.89
C PRO A 366 5.54 -9.87 -3.37
N VAL A 367 6.78 -9.54 -3.73
CA VAL A 367 7.52 -8.31 -3.35
C VAL A 367 7.95 -7.50 -4.57
N ILE A 368 7.20 -7.58 -5.66
CA ILE A 368 7.58 -6.96 -6.95
C ILE A 368 7.66 -5.43 -6.88
N ASN A 369 6.90 -4.81 -5.99
CA ASN A 369 7.00 -3.38 -5.66
C ASN A 369 8.39 -3.03 -5.11
N ASP A 370 8.84 -3.75 -4.07
CA ASP A 370 10.15 -3.54 -3.46
C ASP A 370 11.28 -3.79 -4.48
N VAL A 371 11.13 -4.83 -5.33
CA VAL A 371 12.06 -5.10 -6.44
C VAL A 371 12.12 -3.93 -7.42
N ALA A 372 10.98 -3.38 -7.83
CA ALA A 372 10.97 -2.28 -8.80
C ALA A 372 11.58 -1.00 -8.20
N LEU A 373 11.27 -0.69 -6.94
CA LEU A 373 11.85 0.44 -6.21
C LEU A 373 13.36 0.28 -6.00
N TYR A 374 13.82 -0.93 -5.69
CA TYR A 374 15.24 -1.23 -5.60
C TYR A 374 15.95 -1.02 -6.94
N LEU A 375 15.41 -1.58 -8.03
CA LEU A 375 16.01 -1.41 -9.37
C LEU A 375 16.02 0.07 -9.80
N ASP A 376 14.97 0.84 -9.46
CA ASP A 376 14.90 2.29 -9.75
C ASP A 376 15.99 3.10 -9.02
N SER A 377 16.40 2.67 -7.82
CA SER A 377 17.43 3.33 -7.03
C SER A 377 18.86 3.10 -7.55
N LEU A 378 19.05 2.11 -8.41
CA LEU A 378 20.39 1.76 -8.89
C LEU A 378 20.96 2.80 -9.88
N PRO A 379 22.29 2.98 -9.91
CA PRO A 379 22.94 3.81 -10.92
C PRO A 379 22.58 3.36 -12.33
N SER A 380 22.33 4.31 -13.24
CA SER A 380 21.95 4.03 -14.63
C SER A 380 22.92 3.07 -15.33
N ALA A 381 24.22 3.14 -15.01
CA ALA A 381 25.23 2.24 -15.57
C ALA A 381 25.00 0.77 -15.16
N ALA A 382 24.55 0.51 -13.93
CA ALA A 382 24.23 -0.83 -13.46
C ALA A 382 23.00 -1.39 -14.19
N LEU A 383 21.94 -0.59 -14.32
CA LEU A 383 20.74 -1.00 -15.07
C LEU A 383 21.02 -1.26 -16.56
N LEU A 384 21.91 -0.48 -17.17
CA LEU A 384 22.27 -0.68 -18.57
C LEU A 384 23.02 -2.00 -18.81
N ARG A 385 23.77 -2.52 -17.83
CA ARG A 385 24.36 -3.88 -17.91
C ARG A 385 23.27 -4.96 -18.01
N LEU A 386 22.12 -4.74 -17.37
CA LEU A 386 20.98 -5.66 -17.35
C LEU A 386 20.03 -5.50 -18.56
N LYS A 387 20.31 -4.57 -19.48
CA LYS A 387 19.46 -4.23 -20.62
C LYS A 387 19.10 -5.45 -21.49
N LYS A 388 20.03 -6.37 -21.73
CA LYS A 388 19.78 -7.61 -22.49
C LYS A 388 18.87 -8.57 -21.74
N LEU A 389 19.03 -8.65 -20.42
CA LEU A 389 18.16 -9.47 -19.55
C LEU A 389 16.74 -8.93 -19.55
N PHE A 390 16.54 -7.63 -19.37
CA PHE A 390 15.22 -7.01 -19.50
C PHE A 390 14.58 -7.27 -20.87
N SER A 391 15.36 -7.14 -21.95
CA SER A 391 14.90 -7.40 -23.31
C SER A 391 14.42 -8.84 -23.50
N SER A 392 15.16 -9.82 -22.96
CA SER A 392 14.75 -11.24 -22.96
C SER A 392 13.49 -11.46 -22.15
N LEU A 393 13.41 -10.93 -20.92
CA LEU A 393 12.23 -11.08 -20.05
C LEU A 393 10.94 -10.52 -20.72
N CYS A 394 11.05 -9.38 -21.40
CA CYS A 394 9.96 -8.81 -22.17
C CYS A 394 9.56 -9.69 -23.36
N SER A 395 10.55 -10.24 -24.11
CA SER A 395 10.31 -11.09 -25.28
C SER A 395 9.72 -12.44 -24.90
N ASP A 396 10.19 -13.04 -23.80
CA ASP A 396 9.77 -14.35 -23.29
C ASP A 396 8.48 -14.28 -22.47
N ARG A 397 7.87 -13.11 -22.38
CA ARG A 397 6.62 -12.86 -21.65
C ARG A 397 6.70 -13.21 -20.15
N LYS A 398 7.87 -13.15 -19.55
CA LYS A 398 8.04 -13.45 -18.11
C LYS A 398 7.54 -12.34 -17.19
N LEU A 399 7.30 -11.13 -17.73
CA LEU A 399 6.82 -9.95 -17.02
C LEU A 399 5.31 -9.70 -17.18
N GLU A 400 4.53 -10.66 -17.68
CA GLU A 400 3.11 -10.47 -18.05
C GLU A 400 2.10 -10.64 -16.90
N SER A 401 2.52 -11.11 -15.71
CA SER A 401 1.59 -11.12 -14.58
C SER A 401 1.20 -9.68 -14.21
N LEU A 402 -0.07 -9.46 -13.88
CA LEU A 402 -0.63 -8.11 -13.76
C LEU A 402 0.15 -7.22 -12.78
N SER A 403 0.50 -7.73 -11.60
CA SER A 403 1.31 -6.98 -10.63
C SER A 403 2.72 -6.69 -11.13
N THR A 404 3.39 -7.71 -11.71
CA THR A 404 4.72 -7.53 -12.29
C THR A 404 4.69 -6.51 -13.42
N ARG A 405 3.67 -6.59 -14.29
CA ARG A 405 3.54 -5.70 -15.44
C ARG A 405 3.40 -4.23 -15.02
N VAL A 406 2.54 -3.95 -14.06
CA VAL A 406 2.32 -2.58 -13.54
C VAL A 406 3.62 -1.97 -13.03
N TRP A 407 4.40 -2.70 -12.23
CA TRP A 407 5.64 -2.23 -11.65
C TRP A 407 6.81 -2.17 -12.65
N MET A 408 6.91 -3.16 -13.55
CA MET A 408 7.95 -3.14 -14.57
C MET A 408 7.70 -2.07 -15.66
N GLU A 409 6.46 -1.82 -16.04
CA GLU A 409 6.11 -0.70 -16.93
C GLU A 409 6.46 0.64 -16.28
N TRP A 410 6.19 0.79 -14.98
CA TRP A 410 6.59 1.99 -14.22
C TRP A 410 8.12 2.15 -14.21
N LEU A 411 8.87 1.12 -13.84
CA LEU A 411 10.33 1.13 -13.81
C LEU A 411 10.92 1.48 -15.19
N LEU A 412 10.51 0.76 -16.23
CA LEU A 412 11.08 0.92 -17.57
C LEU A 412 10.81 2.30 -18.17
N THR A 413 9.73 2.98 -17.77
CA THR A 413 9.43 4.34 -18.19
C THR A 413 10.21 5.41 -17.43
N ARG A 414 10.90 5.08 -16.35
CA ARG A 414 11.78 6.00 -15.61
C ARG A 414 13.22 6.00 -16.15
N HIS A 415 13.60 4.97 -16.92
CA HIS A 415 14.95 4.77 -17.45
C HIS A 415 14.97 4.87 -18.99
N PRO A 416 15.11 6.09 -19.56
CA PRO A 416 15.00 6.33 -21.01
C PRO A 416 15.92 5.48 -21.87
N ASP A 417 17.10 5.14 -21.36
CA ASP A 417 18.09 4.36 -22.10
C ASP A 417 17.66 2.90 -22.30
N LEU A 418 16.84 2.34 -21.40
CA LEU A 418 16.27 1.01 -21.58
C LEU A 418 15.21 0.99 -22.68
N LEU A 419 14.45 2.09 -22.87
CA LEU A 419 13.43 2.22 -23.91
C LEU A 419 14.01 2.25 -25.34
N GLN A 420 15.33 2.33 -25.50
CA GLN A 420 15.98 2.22 -26.81
C GLN A 420 15.90 0.79 -27.36
N GLU A 421 15.78 -0.23 -26.49
CA GLU A 421 15.63 -1.62 -26.91
C GLU A 421 14.23 -1.89 -27.52
N PRO A 422 14.18 -2.49 -28.73
CA PRO A 422 12.91 -2.73 -29.42
C PRO A 422 11.92 -3.59 -28.62
N ALA A 423 12.38 -4.62 -27.92
CA ALA A 423 11.53 -5.51 -27.14
C ALA A 423 10.93 -4.78 -25.93
N ILE A 424 11.74 -4.01 -25.19
CA ILE A 424 11.29 -3.21 -24.05
C ILE A 424 10.30 -2.14 -24.51
N ARG A 425 10.61 -1.42 -25.59
CA ARG A 425 9.71 -0.43 -26.16
C ARG A 425 8.37 -1.04 -26.58
N LYS A 426 8.39 -2.18 -27.28
CA LYS A 426 7.16 -2.91 -27.65
C LYS A 426 6.34 -3.30 -26.42
N TYR A 427 7.00 -3.81 -25.37
CA TYR A 427 6.37 -4.19 -24.13
C TYR A 427 5.63 -3.00 -23.47
N VAL A 428 6.30 -1.85 -23.32
CA VAL A 428 5.73 -0.63 -22.71
C VAL A 428 4.57 -0.06 -23.53
N TYR A 429 4.72 0.06 -24.87
CA TYR A 429 3.64 0.58 -25.72
C TYR A 429 2.45 -0.36 -25.89
N SER A 430 2.61 -1.65 -25.65
CA SER A 430 1.50 -2.61 -25.61
C SER A 430 0.81 -2.70 -24.26
N GLY A 431 1.32 -2.00 -23.26
CA GLY A 431 0.85 -2.01 -21.89
C GLY A 431 -0.27 -1.02 -21.59
N ASN A 432 -0.28 -0.52 -20.35
CA ASN A 432 -1.28 0.45 -19.95
C ASN A 432 -1.04 1.83 -20.57
N THR A 433 -2.11 2.63 -20.69
CA THR A 433 -2.06 3.95 -21.33
C THR A 433 -1.09 4.91 -20.61
N ILE A 434 -0.90 4.77 -19.30
CA ILE A 434 0.00 5.63 -18.51
C ILE A 434 1.44 5.36 -18.90
N ALA A 435 1.86 4.10 -18.97
CA ALA A 435 3.21 3.71 -19.39
C ALA A 435 3.49 4.13 -20.84
N ALA A 436 2.56 3.87 -21.75
CA ALA A 436 2.66 4.29 -23.15
C ALA A 436 2.77 5.82 -23.30
N SER A 437 1.98 6.58 -22.49
CA SER A 437 2.04 8.05 -22.46
C SER A 437 3.39 8.56 -21.97
N SER A 438 3.91 7.99 -20.88
CA SER A 438 5.22 8.33 -20.33
C SER A 438 6.33 8.04 -21.34
N ALA A 439 6.32 6.86 -21.98
CA ALA A 439 7.26 6.52 -23.03
C ALA A 439 7.19 7.47 -24.23
N ALA A 440 5.97 7.87 -24.62
CA ALA A 440 5.77 8.82 -25.72
C ALA A 440 6.35 10.22 -25.41
N ILE A 441 6.22 10.68 -24.17
CA ILE A 441 6.82 11.95 -23.72
C ILE A 441 8.35 11.86 -23.76
N ILE A 442 8.93 10.83 -23.16
CA ILE A 442 10.38 10.61 -23.09
C ILE A 442 11.01 10.53 -24.48
N GLN A 443 10.36 9.79 -25.39
CA GLN A 443 10.84 9.59 -26.76
C GLN A 443 10.41 10.73 -27.71
N LYS A 444 9.71 11.75 -27.20
CA LYS A 444 9.13 12.84 -28.03
C LYS A 444 8.29 12.31 -29.20
N ASN A 445 7.55 11.22 -28.97
CA ASN A 445 6.74 10.54 -29.99
C ASN A 445 5.43 11.30 -30.25
N GLN A 446 5.54 12.35 -31.07
CA GLN A 446 4.40 13.18 -31.45
C GLN A 446 3.30 12.40 -32.18
N ALA A 447 3.66 11.36 -32.96
CA ALA A 447 2.67 10.57 -33.70
C ALA A 447 1.72 9.84 -32.74
N TRP A 448 2.28 9.21 -31.69
CA TRP A 448 1.48 8.56 -30.65
C TRP A 448 0.58 9.55 -29.91
N ALA A 449 1.14 10.71 -29.50
CA ALA A 449 0.37 11.75 -28.80
C ALA A 449 -0.77 12.32 -29.65
N LYS A 450 -0.56 12.48 -30.98
CA LYS A 450 -1.61 12.90 -31.93
C LYS A 450 -2.71 11.86 -32.08
N GLN A 451 -2.36 10.56 -32.07
CA GLN A 451 -3.34 9.48 -32.10
C GLN A 451 -4.15 9.42 -30.79
N ALA A 452 -3.49 9.48 -29.63
CA ALA A 452 -4.13 9.49 -28.31
C ALA A 452 -5.12 10.67 -28.16
N LYS A 453 -4.84 11.82 -28.78
CA LYS A 453 -5.69 13.01 -28.79
C LYS A 453 -7.04 12.78 -29.51
N GLN A 454 -7.11 11.93 -30.52
CA GLN A 454 -8.29 11.79 -31.39
C GLN A 454 -9.54 11.31 -30.62
N ASN A 455 -9.38 10.38 -29.68
CA ASN A 455 -10.50 9.77 -28.94
C ASN A 455 -10.49 10.14 -27.45
N LEU A 456 -9.76 11.17 -27.04
CA LEU A 456 -9.49 11.52 -25.67
C LEU A 456 -10.75 11.65 -24.80
N LEU A 457 -11.79 12.32 -25.29
CA LEU A 457 -13.02 12.55 -24.54
C LEU A 457 -13.89 11.29 -24.34
N SER A 458 -13.71 10.25 -25.16
CA SER A 458 -14.43 8.98 -25.02
C SER A 458 -13.75 8.01 -24.04
N LEU A 459 -12.54 8.31 -23.60
CA LEU A 459 -11.79 7.44 -22.69
C LEU A 459 -12.31 7.53 -21.25
N ALA A 460 -12.18 6.42 -20.49
CA ALA A 460 -12.37 6.43 -19.05
C ALA A 460 -11.34 7.35 -18.37
N SER A 461 -11.67 7.84 -17.16
CA SER A 461 -10.93 8.89 -16.44
C SER A 461 -9.41 8.68 -16.40
N TRP A 462 -8.95 7.51 -15.98
CA TRP A 462 -7.51 7.19 -15.91
C TRP A 462 -6.80 7.29 -17.28
N ASN A 463 -7.38 6.66 -18.31
CA ASN A 463 -6.82 6.65 -19.64
C ASN A 463 -6.91 8.05 -20.29
N ARG A 464 -7.97 8.80 -19.99
CA ARG A 464 -8.13 10.20 -20.44
C ARG A 464 -7.00 11.05 -19.90
N ARG A 465 -6.74 11.01 -18.58
CA ARG A 465 -5.66 11.79 -17.96
C ARG A 465 -4.27 11.39 -18.46
N ALA A 466 -4.03 10.08 -18.63
CA ALA A 466 -2.80 9.60 -19.25
C ALA A 466 -2.62 10.16 -20.69
N SER A 467 -3.70 10.19 -21.47
CA SER A 467 -3.68 10.78 -22.82
C SER A 467 -3.49 12.31 -22.77
N ILE A 468 -4.08 13.02 -21.80
CA ILE A 468 -3.80 14.45 -21.57
C ILE A 468 -2.31 14.66 -21.25
N TYR A 469 -1.75 13.85 -20.37
CA TYR A 469 -0.33 13.91 -20.02
C TYR A 469 0.57 13.74 -21.24
N SER A 470 0.24 12.81 -22.15
CA SER A 470 1.00 12.57 -23.38
C SER A 470 1.09 13.79 -24.32
N LEU A 471 0.18 14.77 -24.18
CA LEU A 471 0.22 16.01 -24.96
C LEU A 471 1.51 16.80 -24.70
N SER A 472 2.23 16.52 -23.60
CA SER A 472 3.54 17.10 -23.32
C SER A 472 4.60 16.74 -24.39
N ALA A 473 4.38 15.70 -25.20
CA ALA A 473 5.23 15.37 -26.35
C ALA A 473 4.99 16.28 -27.57
N LEU A 474 3.92 17.07 -27.58
CA LEU A 474 3.58 17.98 -28.68
C LEU A 474 4.27 19.35 -28.53
N SER A 475 4.24 20.15 -29.58
CA SER A 475 4.67 21.55 -29.50
C SER A 475 3.76 22.34 -28.54
N ASN A 476 4.33 23.35 -27.84
CA ASN A 476 3.57 24.16 -26.89
C ASN A 476 2.33 24.81 -27.51
N ASN A 477 2.42 25.27 -28.77
CA ASN A 477 1.29 25.89 -29.45
C ASN A 477 0.15 24.89 -29.70
N GLU A 478 0.46 23.69 -30.21
CA GLU A 478 -0.54 22.65 -30.48
C GLU A 478 -1.13 22.13 -29.16
N LYS A 479 -0.30 21.85 -28.17
CA LYS A 479 -0.67 21.42 -26.83
C LYS A 479 -1.67 22.40 -26.18
N ASN A 480 -1.26 23.67 -26.06
CA ASN A 480 -2.04 24.69 -25.36
C ASN A 480 -3.36 24.99 -26.03
N LYS A 481 -3.38 25.06 -27.38
CA LYS A 481 -4.61 25.26 -28.16
C LYS A 481 -5.60 24.11 -27.90
N PHE A 482 -5.13 22.88 -27.94
CA PHE A 482 -5.99 21.71 -27.73
C PHE A 482 -6.51 21.63 -26.29
N ILE A 483 -5.64 21.81 -25.29
CA ILE A 483 -6.03 21.83 -23.87
C ILE A 483 -7.07 22.91 -23.60
N SER A 484 -6.88 24.14 -24.10
CA SER A 484 -7.85 25.21 -23.91
C SER A 484 -9.24 24.89 -24.52
N HIS A 485 -9.27 24.12 -25.60
CA HIS A 485 -10.51 23.64 -26.19
C HIS A 485 -11.20 22.56 -25.32
N ILE A 486 -10.47 21.52 -24.90
CA ILE A 486 -11.08 20.41 -24.15
C ILE A 486 -11.50 20.80 -22.72
N MET A 487 -10.84 21.78 -22.09
CA MET A 487 -11.21 22.27 -20.75
C MET A 487 -12.62 22.86 -20.69
N GLN A 488 -13.19 23.30 -21.83
CA GLN A 488 -14.55 23.81 -21.92
C GLN A 488 -15.61 22.70 -22.04
N ASN A 489 -15.18 21.45 -22.26
CA ASN A 489 -16.09 20.33 -22.42
C ASN A 489 -16.72 19.95 -21.07
N PRO A 490 -18.05 19.83 -20.95
CA PRO A 490 -18.74 19.52 -19.71
C PRO A 490 -18.47 18.11 -19.17
N THR A 491 -17.94 17.19 -19.99
CA THR A 491 -17.58 15.83 -19.56
C THR A 491 -16.24 15.76 -18.83
N MET A 492 -15.47 16.85 -18.79
CA MET A 492 -14.21 16.93 -18.08
C MET A 492 -14.45 17.07 -16.58
N THR A 493 -13.92 16.11 -15.81
CA THR A 493 -13.96 16.15 -14.34
C THR A 493 -13.05 17.25 -13.77
N ALA A 494 -13.19 17.55 -12.49
CA ALA A 494 -12.30 18.49 -11.80
C ALA A 494 -10.82 18.04 -11.92
N THR A 495 -10.54 16.77 -11.65
CA THR A 495 -9.19 16.18 -11.77
C THR A 495 -8.66 16.30 -13.22
N ASP A 496 -9.48 16.04 -14.24
CA ASP A 496 -9.08 16.21 -15.64
C ASP A 496 -8.63 17.65 -15.93
N LYS A 497 -9.34 18.64 -15.38
CA LYS A 497 -9.02 20.06 -15.56
C LYS A 497 -7.73 20.46 -14.87
N TRP A 498 -7.45 19.93 -13.67
CA TRP A 498 -6.18 20.17 -12.97
C TRP A 498 -5.01 19.51 -13.71
N VAL A 499 -5.19 18.31 -14.26
CA VAL A 499 -4.18 17.67 -15.11
C VAL A 499 -3.94 18.50 -16.39
N CYS A 500 -5.00 19.03 -17.01
CA CYS A 500 -4.87 19.95 -18.16
C CYS A 500 -4.06 21.20 -17.81
N LYS A 501 -4.33 21.83 -16.66
CA LYS A 501 -3.60 23.00 -16.18
C LYS A 501 -2.12 22.68 -15.97
N TRP A 502 -1.84 21.62 -15.23
CA TRP A 502 -0.47 21.16 -14.95
C TRP A 502 0.32 20.86 -16.24
N VAL A 503 -0.30 20.16 -17.22
CA VAL A 503 0.32 19.87 -18.53
C VAL A 503 0.53 21.14 -19.34
N LYS A 504 -0.41 22.08 -19.31
CA LYS A 504 -0.28 23.39 -19.99
C LYS A 504 0.91 24.17 -19.44
N ASP A 505 1.10 24.16 -18.13
CA ASP A 505 2.17 24.85 -17.42
C ASP A 505 3.55 24.14 -17.53
N GLY A 506 3.63 23.04 -18.27
CA GLY A 506 4.87 22.32 -18.56
C GLY A 506 5.20 21.17 -17.61
N CYS A 507 4.22 20.68 -16.87
CA CYS A 507 4.37 19.59 -15.89
C CYS A 507 5.41 19.93 -14.80
N PRO A 508 5.29 21.07 -14.10
CA PRO A 508 6.24 21.43 -13.07
C PRO A 508 6.26 20.35 -11.97
N GLU A 509 7.45 20.01 -11.49
CA GLU A 509 7.63 19.24 -10.27
C GLU A 509 7.64 20.21 -9.10
N LEU A 510 7.12 19.77 -7.94
CA LEU A 510 7.29 20.53 -6.70
C LEU A 510 8.77 20.47 -6.33
N GLY A 511 9.42 21.62 -6.22
CA GLY A 511 10.80 21.71 -5.75
C GLY A 511 10.87 21.45 -4.24
N LEU A 512 12.05 21.02 -3.75
CA LEU A 512 12.30 20.87 -2.30
C LEU A 512 12.04 22.17 -1.51
N VAL A 513 12.26 23.33 -2.13
CA VAL A 513 11.99 24.65 -1.52
C VAL A 513 10.48 24.88 -1.34
N ASP A 514 9.67 24.45 -2.32
CA ASP A 514 8.19 24.55 -2.24
C ASP A 514 7.64 23.63 -1.13
N LEU A 515 8.35 22.55 -0.80
CA LEU A 515 7.99 21.62 0.27
C LEU A 515 8.27 22.23 1.65
N HIS A 516 9.37 22.92 1.84
CA HIS A 516 9.70 23.63 3.10
C HIS A 516 8.71 24.76 3.39
N ASP A 517 8.27 25.50 2.38
CA ASP A 517 7.26 26.57 2.51
C ASP A 517 5.83 26.02 2.73
N ILE A 518 5.57 24.74 2.35
CA ILE A 518 4.28 24.08 2.48
C ILE A 518 4.14 23.35 3.81
N PHE A 519 5.25 22.82 4.36
CA PHE A 519 5.27 21.95 5.55
C PHE A 519 6.05 22.56 6.73
N GLY A 520 6.54 23.83 6.61
CA GLY A 520 7.42 24.59 7.50
C GLY A 520 7.13 24.71 8.96
#